data_1850b63f4213a8ffc5c2b9b8d940897e
#
_entry.id   1850b63f4213a8ffc5c2b9b8d940897e
#
_cell.length_a   1.000
_cell.length_b   1.000
_cell.length_c   1.000
_cell.angle_alpha   90.00
_cell.angle_beta   90.00
_cell.angle_gamma   90.00
#
_symmetry.space_group_name_H-M   'P 1'
#
loop_
_entity.id
_entity.type
_entity.pdbx_description
1 polymer ?
#
loop_
_entity_poly.entity_id
_entity_poly.type
_entity_poly.pdbx_seq_one_letter_code
_entity_poly.pdbx_strand_id
1 'polypeptide(L)'
;MITCRGTALMTIMILVSVNEGRSIPDPYQRELMLQEEASQQVGGRVELSAAEQRLDSFLRKLKEQEMVASPFPPAMHFFRAKPHIQKSPVFKVLQKMPKGAVLHVHSSALASVDWLVMNVTYRPHCYICFTWSGSVKFLFSTQRPFPQWGCSSWSLLEQLRATISDIPAFDKSLMRNLTLWTEDPDVAYPNQDTVWERFEQTFIAISGLISYAPVFKDYLYQGLQQLYDDNILYLELRAGLSMTYMLDGRVRDREWSLQTYKNITEQFRLEHPDFIGIRIIVTVHRELSLSQVKQTISDTIELQKRYPEIIAGFDLVGREDTGKSIWYFREALSVPTEVKANLSYFFHAGETDLDGTDVDRNVLDALLFNTTRIGHGFALAHHPLAKELSRKRGVPLEVCPISNQVLKLVSDLRNHPAAVLMSEGHPMVVSSDDPTLFGTTGLSYDFYEAFVGIGGLSANVGTLKELALNSIRYSSLSAAVKNKATAIWKQKWDKFILENS
;
A
#
# COMPACT_ATOMS: atom_id res chain seq x y z
N MET A 1 27.82 41.53 -16.27
CA MET A 1 28.15 40.49 -17.26
C MET A 1 28.01 39.16 -16.54
N ILE A 2 26.87 38.52 -16.70
CA ILE A 2 26.58 37.18 -16.15
C ILE A 2 26.44 36.26 -17.34
N THR A 3 27.40 35.38 -17.51
CA THR A 3 27.41 34.36 -18.58
C THR A 3 26.50 33.19 -18.22
N CYS A 4 25.36 33.11 -18.88
CA CYS A 4 24.48 31.95 -18.90
C CYS A 4 25.16 30.85 -19.73
N ARG A 5 25.60 29.76 -19.12
CA ARG A 5 25.94 28.52 -19.83
C ARG A 5 24.67 27.74 -20.06
N GLY A 6 24.15 27.78 -21.26
CA GLY A 6 23.11 26.93 -21.75
C GLY A 6 23.64 25.50 -21.97
N THR A 7 23.10 24.56 -21.22
CA THR A 7 23.21 23.12 -21.52
C THR A 7 22.30 22.82 -22.72
N ALA A 8 22.91 22.60 -23.89
CA ALA A 8 22.20 22.13 -25.07
C ALA A 8 21.77 20.68 -24.86
N LEU A 9 20.47 20.43 -24.72
CA LEU A 9 19.88 19.11 -24.91
C LEU A 9 20.09 18.74 -26.39
N MET A 10 20.98 17.82 -26.65
CA MET A 10 21.16 17.21 -27.95
C MET A 10 20.04 16.17 -28.15
N THR A 11 18.93 16.61 -28.73
CA THR A 11 17.89 15.70 -29.21
C THR A 11 18.45 15.03 -30.47
N ILE A 12 18.91 13.79 -30.34
CA ILE A 12 19.30 12.95 -31.46
C ILE A 12 18.00 12.56 -32.20
N MET A 13 17.64 13.30 -33.22
CA MET A 13 16.66 12.83 -34.22
C MET A 13 17.31 11.67 -34.98
N ILE A 14 16.93 10.45 -34.66
CA ILE A 14 17.24 9.29 -35.51
C ILE A 14 16.39 9.42 -36.76
N LEU A 15 16.98 9.98 -37.82
CA LEU A 15 16.42 9.92 -39.19
C LEU A 15 16.53 8.45 -39.63
N VAL A 16 15.45 7.70 -39.51
CA VAL A 16 15.33 6.40 -40.17
C VAL A 16 15.17 6.68 -41.68
N SER A 17 16.26 6.61 -42.42
CA SER A 17 16.20 6.54 -43.88
C SER A 17 15.63 5.17 -44.26
N VAL A 18 14.37 5.11 -44.68
CA VAL A 18 13.78 3.92 -45.30
C VAL A 18 14.47 3.70 -46.63
N ASN A 19 15.46 2.82 -46.63
CA ASN A 19 16.09 2.37 -47.86
C ASN A 19 15.29 1.13 -48.34
N GLU A 20 14.62 1.21 -49.48
CA GLU A 20 13.78 0.15 -50.06
C GLU A 20 14.58 -1.05 -50.64
N GLY A 21 15.68 -1.39 -50.02
CA GLY A 21 16.40 -2.64 -50.28
C GLY A 21 16.35 -3.52 -49.04
N ARG A 22 16.09 -4.81 -49.17
CA ARG A 22 16.17 -5.82 -48.08
C ARG A 22 17.58 -5.87 -47.49
N SER A 23 17.96 -4.84 -46.72
CA SER A 23 19.22 -4.81 -45.98
C SER A 23 18.98 -5.48 -44.60
N ILE A 24 19.92 -6.30 -44.20
CA ILE A 24 19.95 -6.80 -42.81
C ILE A 24 20.05 -5.58 -41.89
N PRO A 25 19.23 -5.46 -40.84
CA PRO A 25 19.31 -4.36 -39.88
C PRO A 25 20.71 -4.25 -39.28
N ASP A 26 21.20 -3.02 -39.13
CA ASP A 26 22.51 -2.75 -38.55
C ASP A 26 22.53 -3.15 -37.07
N PRO A 27 23.41 -4.08 -36.62
CA PRO A 27 23.53 -4.49 -35.21
C PRO A 27 23.82 -3.31 -34.27
N TYR A 28 24.55 -2.30 -34.70
CA TYR A 28 24.85 -1.11 -33.92
C TYR A 28 23.60 -0.25 -33.67
N GLN A 29 22.78 -0.04 -34.70
CA GLN A 29 21.52 0.66 -34.53
C GLN A 29 20.58 -0.11 -33.61
N ARG A 30 20.53 -1.44 -33.70
CA ARG A 30 19.76 -2.26 -32.77
C ARG A 30 20.23 -2.07 -31.33
N GLU A 31 21.54 -2.05 -31.07
CA GLU A 31 22.07 -1.85 -29.72
C GLU A 31 21.71 -0.47 -29.16
N LEU A 32 21.79 0.58 -29.94
CA LEU A 32 21.36 1.93 -29.55
C LEU A 32 19.86 1.98 -29.20
N MET A 33 19.02 1.31 -29.98
CA MET A 33 17.58 1.24 -29.69
C MET A 33 17.31 0.49 -28.39
N LEU A 34 18.01 -0.60 -28.12
CA LEU A 34 17.85 -1.35 -26.86
C LEU A 34 18.31 -0.53 -25.63
N GLN A 35 19.38 0.26 -25.79
CA GLN A 35 19.84 1.15 -24.71
C GLN A 35 18.86 2.29 -24.46
N GLU A 36 18.32 2.90 -25.51
CA GLU A 36 17.29 3.94 -25.40
C GLU A 36 16.01 3.39 -24.74
N GLU A 37 15.53 2.23 -25.21
CA GLU A 37 14.39 1.53 -24.62
C GLU A 37 14.60 1.28 -23.12
N ALA A 38 15.74 0.72 -22.75
CA ALA A 38 16.08 0.45 -21.35
C ALA A 38 16.16 1.74 -20.50
N SER A 39 16.55 2.87 -21.11
CA SER A 39 16.63 4.16 -20.43
C SER A 39 15.27 4.76 -20.08
N GLN A 40 14.19 4.37 -20.80
CA GLN A 40 12.84 4.92 -20.60
C GLN A 40 12.18 4.41 -19.33
N GLN A 41 12.53 3.21 -18.89
CA GLN A 41 11.87 2.57 -17.75
C GLN A 41 12.18 3.25 -16.41
N VAL A 42 11.37 2.96 -15.38
CA VAL A 42 11.64 3.38 -14.00
C VAL A 42 13.02 2.87 -13.57
N GLY A 43 13.90 3.79 -13.17
CA GLY A 43 15.28 3.47 -12.78
C GLY A 43 16.26 3.27 -13.95
N GLY A 44 15.80 3.35 -15.21
CA GLY A 44 16.64 3.13 -16.39
C GLY A 44 17.77 4.13 -16.56
N ARG A 45 17.65 5.32 -15.99
CA ARG A 45 18.67 6.39 -16.01
C ARG A 45 19.47 6.49 -14.72
N VAL A 46 19.25 5.58 -13.77
CA VAL A 46 19.99 5.56 -12.51
C VAL A 46 21.39 5.02 -12.77
N GLU A 47 22.40 5.84 -12.51
CA GLU A 47 23.78 5.39 -12.55
C GLU A 47 24.07 4.46 -11.37
N LEU A 48 24.54 3.26 -11.67
CA LEU A 48 24.91 2.25 -10.70
C LEU A 48 26.41 2.27 -10.44
N SER A 49 26.80 2.30 -9.18
CA SER A 49 28.18 2.06 -8.74
C SER A 49 28.65 0.64 -9.10
N ALA A 50 29.95 0.40 -9.09
CA ALA A 50 30.49 -0.93 -9.38
C ALA A 50 29.95 -2.02 -8.43
N ALA A 51 29.65 -1.70 -7.18
CA ALA A 51 29.06 -2.64 -6.23
C ALA A 51 27.57 -2.91 -6.57
N GLU A 52 26.82 -1.86 -6.91
CA GLU A 52 25.43 -2.02 -7.37
C GLU A 52 25.33 -2.82 -8.67
N GLN A 53 26.28 -2.65 -9.59
CA GLN A 53 26.36 -3.44 -10.84
C GLN A 53 26.61 -4.93 -10.57
N ARG A 54 27.44 -5.25 -9.56
CA ARG A 54 27.64 -6.66 -9.14
C ARG A 54 26.36 -7.27 -8.59
N LEU A 55 25.69 -6.55 -7.69
CA LEU A 55 24.39 -6.99 -7.16
C LEU A 55 23.34 -7.12 -8.27
N ASP A 56 23.32 -6.19 -9.21
CA ASP A 56 22.42 -6.24 -10.37
C ASP A 56 22.64 -7.50 -11.22
N SER A 57 23.90 -7.78 -11.54
CA SER A 57 24.27 -8.99 -12.29
C SER A 57 23.92 -10.28 -11.54
N PHE A 58 24.03 -10.27 -10.22
CA PHE A 58 23.64 -11.38 -9.36
C PHE A 58 22.13 -11.59 -9.34
N LEU A 59 21.37 -10.52 -9.06
CA LEU A 59 19.90 -10.57 -9.03
C LEU A 59 19.32 -10.93 -10.41
N ARG A 60 19.91 -10.44 -11.50
CA ARG A 60 19.49 -10.82 -12.85
C ARG A 60 19.58 -12.33 -13.07
N LYS A 61 20.68 -12.95 -12.71
CA LYS A 61 20.86 -14.42 -12.82
C LYS A 61 19.83 -15.18 -12.00
N LEU A 62 19.54 -14.72 -10.78
CA LEU A 62 18.51 -15.32 -9.93
C LEU A 62 17.12 -15.19 -10.55
N LYS A 63 16.77 -14.00 -11.07
CA LYS A 63 15.49 -13.80 -11.76
C LYS A 63 15.35 -14.65 -13.02
N GLU A 64 16.40 -14.78 -13.82
CA GLU A 64 16.41 -15.65 -15.00
C GLU A 64 16.11 -17.11 -14.62
N GLN A 65 16.65 -17.59 -13.50
CA GLN A 65 16.35 -18.93 -12.98
C GLN A 65 14.91 -19.07 -12.49
N GLU A 66 14.39 -18.04 -11.77
CA GLU A 66 13.03 -18.07 -11.25
C GLU A 66 11.98 -17.95 -12.38
N MET A 67 12.25 -17.18 -13.44
CA MET A 67 11.31 -17.00 -14.56
C MET A 67 11.12 -18.27 -15.41
N VAL A 68 12.11 -19.15 -15.45
CA VAL A 68 11.99 -20.44 -16.15
C VAL A 68 11.55 -21.56 -15.22
N ALA A 69 11.50 -21.31 -13.91
CA ALA A 69 11.03 -22.29 -12.93
C ALA A 69 9.52 -22.51 -13.04
N SER A 70 9.08 -23.74 -12.73
CA SER A 70 7.66 -24.05 -12.63
C SER A 70 7.40 -24.63 -11.22
N PRO A 71 6.45 -24.05 -10.47
CA PRO A 71 5.64 -22.89 -10.81
C PRO A 71 6.37 -21.56 -10.70
N PHE A 72 5.98 -20.56 -11.50
CA PHE A 72 6.47 -19.17 -11.42
C PHE A 72 5.58 -18.35 -10.47
N PRO A 73 6.07 -17.87 -9.31
CA PRO A 73 5.23 -17.28 -8.28
C PRO A 73 4.34 -16.11 -8.74
N PRO A 74 4.82 -15.12 -9.52
CA PRO A 74 3.97 -14.00 -9.95
C PRO A 74 2.81 -14.38 -10.89
N ALA A 75 2.85 -15.59 -11.50
CA ALA A 75 1.75 -16.12 -12.31
C ALA A 75 0.73 -16.93 -11.49
N MET A 76 0.95 -17.07 -10.18
CA MET A 76 0.07 -17.80 -9.26
C MET A 76 -0.70 -16.79 -8.41
N HIS A 77 -1.89 -17.20 -7.93
CA HIS A 77 -2.56 -16.44 -6.88
C HIS A 77 -1.64 -16.32 -5.65
N PHE A 78 -1.55 -15.12 -5.07
CA PHE A 78 -0.58 -14.79 -4.01
C PHE A 78 -0.57 -15.78 -2.83
N PHE A 79 -1.74 -16.27 -2.41
CA PHE A 79 -1.81 -17.21 -1.28
C PHE A 79 -1.12 -18.56 -1.58
N ARG A 80 -1.11 -18.99 -2.86
CA ARG A 80 -0.37 -20.16 -3.32
C ARG A 80 1.09 -19.84 -3.61
N ALA A 81 1.35 -18.62 -4.09
CA ALA A 81 2.70 -18.15 -4.43
C ALA A 81 3.58 -17.92 -3.18
N LYS A 82 3.00 -17.43 -2.08
CA LYS A 82 3.72 -17.00 -0.87
C LYS A 82 4.72 -18.02 -0.34
N PRO A 83 4.42 -19.33 -0.18
CA PRO A 83 5.40 -20.32 0.26
C PRO A 83 6.59 -20.50 -0.71
N HIS A 84 6.39 -20.24 -2.00
CA HIS A 84 7.45 -20.26 -3.01
C HIS A 84 8.28 -18.99 -2.94
N ILE A 85 7.65 -17.82 -2.82
CA ILE A 85 8.31 -16.53 -2.64
C ILE A 85 9.24 -16.57 -1.42
N GLN A 86 8.81 -17.12 -0.30
CA GLN A 86 9.62 -17.25 0.93
C GLN A 86 10.91 -18.06 0.73
N LYS A 87 10.93 -18.95 -0.26
CA LYS A 87 12.11 -19.74 -0.60
C LYS A 87 13.01 -19.05 -1.64
N SER A 88 12.49 -18.03 -2.33
CA SER A 88 13.20 -17.31 -3.38
C SER A 88 14.47 -16.62 -2.85
N PRO A 89 15.63 -16.83 -3.50
CA PRO A 89 16.83 -16.07 -3.19
C PRO A 89 16.67 -14.57 -3.48
N VAL A 90 15.91 -14.17 -4.51
CA VAL A 90 15.60 -12.78 -4.82
C VAL A 90 14.84 -12.16 -3.64
N PHE A 91 13.81 -12.83 -3.15
CA PHE A 91 13.01 -12.35 -2.01
C PHE A 91 13.87 -12.15 -0.75
N LYS A 92 14.79 -13.04 -0.46
CA LYS A 92 15.71 -12.91 0.69
C LYS A 92 16.61 -11.68 0.60
N VAL A 93 16.99 -11.26 -0.60
CA VAL A 93 17.71 -10.00 -0.81
C VAL A 93 16.78 -8.81 -0.61
N LEU A 94 15.57 -8.86 -1.18
CA LEU A 94 14.58 -7.77 -1.05
C LEU A 94 14.12 -7.54 0.40
N GLN A 95 14.06 -8.60 1.23
CA GLN A 95 13.76 -8.45 2.67
C GLN A 95 14.78 -7.56 3.39
N LYS A 96 16.05 -7.59 2.99
CA LYS A 96 17.11 -6.78 3.60
C LYS A 96 17.20 -5.37 3.02
N MET A 97 16.58 -5.13 1.87
CA MET A 97 16.65 -3.87 1.17
C MET A 97 15.94 -2.75 1.94
N PRO A 98 16.56 -1.56 2.09
CA PRO A 98 15.88 -0.38 2.63
C PRO A 98 14.84 0.13 1.62
N LYS A 99 13.57 0.08 2.01
CA LYS A 99 12.42 0.33 1.13
C LYS A 99 11.96 1.79 1.13
N GLY A 100 12.48 2.61 2.06
CA GLY A 100 12.09 4.01 2.19
C GLY A 100 10.82 4.17 2.99
N ALA A 101 9.72 4.51 2.35
CA ALA A 101 8.45 4.78 3.00
C ALA A 101 7.32 3.90 2.47
N VAL A 102 6.30 3.72 3.30
CA VAL A 102 4.98 3.20 2.90
C VAL A 102 4.02 4.39 2.79
N LEU A 103 3.46 4.62 1.60
CA LEU A 103 2.59 5.76 1.34
C LEU A 103 1.12 5.37 1.17
N HIS A 104 0.81 4.06 1.05
CA HIS A 104 -0.53 3.53 0.97
C HIS A 104 -0.64 2.26 1.83
N VAL A 105 -1.14 2.44 3.03
CA VAL A 105 -1.47 1.36 3.96
C VAL A 105 -2.60 1.81 4.88
N HIS A 106 -3.55 0.92 5.14
CA HIS A 106 -4.68 1.19 6.03
C HIS A 106 -4.34 0.91 7.48
N SER A 107 -4.73 1.81 8.37
CA SER A 107 -4.41 1.72 9.81
C SER A 107 -5.01 0.50 10.50
N SER A 108 -6.05 -0.11 9.93
CA SER A 108 -6.67 -1.35 10.41
C SER A 108 -5.96 -2.63 9.97
N ALA A 109 -4.90 -2.52 9.16
CA ALA A 109 -4.20 -3.67 8.58
C ALA A 109 -2.67 -3.63 8.79
N LEU A 110 -2.21 -3.08 9.94
CA LEU A 110 -0.78 -2.86 10.23
C LEU A 110 -0.10 -4.06 10.88
N ALA A 111 -0.66 -4.56 11.99
CA ALA A 111 -0.05 -5.65 12.74
C ALA A 111 -0.56 -7.00 12.25
N SER A 112 0.31 -8.03 12.31
CA SER A 112 0.00 -9.37 11.83
C SER A 112 -1.19 -10.00 12.55
N VAL A 113 -1.90 -10.88 11.85
CA VAL A 113 -3.00 -11.67 12.41
C VAL A 113 -2.53 -12.58 13.54
N ASP A 114 -1.32 -13.13 13.44
CA ASP A 114 -0.71 -13.91 14.51
C ASP A 114 -0.66 -13.11 15.81
N TRP A 115 -0.23 -11.84 15.75
CA TRP A 115 -0.20 -10.98 16.93
C TRP A 115 -1.60 -10.67 17.45
N LEU A 116 -2.57 -10.40 16.56
CA LEU A 116 -3.96 -10.17 16.95
C LEU A 116 -4.55 -11.38 17.67
N VAL A 117 -4.36 -12.58 17.15
CA VAL A 117 -4.92 -13.79 17.76
C VAL A 117 -4.13 -14.20 18.99
N MET A 118 -2.80 -14.31 18.91
CA MET A 118 -1.98 -14.88 19.99
C MET A 118 -1.72 -13.90 21.14
N ASN A 119 -1.89 -12.60 20.94
CA ASN A 119 -1.69 -11.58 21.96
C ASN A 119 -3.01 -10.93 22.39
N VAL A 120 -3.78 -10.38 21.44
CA VAL A 120 -4.94 -9.56 21.75
C VAL A 120 -6.13 -10.39 22.21
N THR A 121 -6.43 -11.50 21.53
CA THR A 121 -7.59 -12.34 21.91
C THR A 121 -7.36 -13.15 23.18
N TYR A 122 -6.14 -13.19 23.73
CA TYR A 122 -5.82 -13.80 25.01
C TYR A 122 -5.93 -12.82 26.18
N ARG A 123 -6.19 -11.54 25.93
CA ARG A 123 -6.38 -10.55 26.99
C ARG A 123 -7.68 -10.82 27.75
N PRO A 124 -7.71 -10.52 29.05
CA PRO A 124 -8.93 -10.69 29.86
C PRO A 124 -10.07 -9.83 29.28
N HIS A 125 -11.29 -10.26 29.53
CA HIS A 125 -12.51 -9.58 29.10
C HIS A 125 -12.76 -9.55 27.58
N CYS A 126 -12.03 -10.32 26.78
CA CYS A 126 -12.27 -10.45 25.34
C CYS A 126 -13.42 -11.42 25.08
N TYR A 127 -14.52 -10.92 24.53
CA TYR A 127 -15.67 -11.70 24.08
C TYR A 127 -15.64 -11.90 22.58
N ILE A 128 -16.09 -13.07 22.15
CA ILE A 128 -16.30 -13.40 20.74
C ILE A 128 -17.77 -13.74 20.50
N CYS A 129 -18.26 -13.39 19.33
CA CYS A 129 -19.52 -13.85 18.77
C CYS A 129 -19.32 -14.38 17.36
N PHE A 130 -19.82 -15.58 17.10
CA PHE A 130 -19.92 -16.14 15.76
C PHE A 130 -21.18 -15.63 15.10
N THR A 131 -21.04 -14.94 13.96
CA THR A 131 -22.16 -14.29 13.29
C THR A 131 -22.92 -15.28 12.41
N TRP A 132 -24.16 -14.96 12.07
CA TRP A 132 -24.97 -15.77 11.14
C TRP A 132 -24.38 -15.84 9.72
N SER A 133 -23.55 -14.87 9.35
CA SER A 133 -22.83 -14.84 8.06
C SER A 133 -21.55 -15.69 8.05
N GLY A 134 -21.25 -16.44 9.12
CA GLY A 134 -20.05 -17.26 9.21
C GLY A 134 -18.77 -16.48 9.52
N SER A 135 -18.90 -15.21 9.94
CA SER A 135 -17.79 -14.37 10.38
C SER A 135 -17.73 -14.30 11.91
N VAL A 136 -16.85 -13.49 12.47
CA VAL A 136 -16.71 -13.26 13.91
C VAL A 136 -16.79 -11.78 14.25
N LYS A 137 -17.24 -11.48 15.48
CA LYS A 137 -17.12 -10.15 16.09
C LYS A 137 -16.43 -10.29 17.44
N PHE A 138 -15.66 -9.29 17.81
CA PHE A 138 -14.99 -9.21 19.11
C PHE A 138 -15.43 -7.97 19.86
N LEU A 139 -15.41 -8.06 21.19
CA LEU A 139 -15.69 -6.92 22.08
C LEU A 139 -15.02 -7.16 23.43
N PHE A 140 -14.40 -6.12 24.00
CA PHE A 140 -13.91 -6.13 25.37
C PHE A 140 -14.97 -5.54 26.30
N SER A 141 -15.33 -6.28 27.36
CA SER A 141 -16.36 -5.86 28.31
C SER A 141 -16.18 -6.51 29.67
N THR A 142 -16.52 -5.80 30.72
CA THR A 142 -16.55 -6.36 32.11
C THR A 142 -17.67 -7.37 32.30
N GLN A 143 -18.72 -7.27 31.51
CA GLN A 143 -19.89 -8.16 31.57
C GLN A 143 -20.17 -8.70 30.17
N ARG A 144 -20.92 -9.81 30.11
CA ARG A 144 -21.34 -10.39 28.83
C ARG A 144 -22.12 -9.38 28.02
N PRO A 145 -21.69 -9.06 26.78
CA PRO A 145 -22.39 -8.10 25.93
C PRO A 145 -23.80 -8.56 25.56
N PHE A 146 -24.70 -7.59 25.40
CA PHE A 146 -26.06 -7.87 24.90
C PHE A 146 -26.04 -8.39 23.46
N PRO A 147 -27.03 -9.21 23.09
CA PRO A 147 -27.23 -9.61 21.69
C PRO A 147 -27.30 -8.38 20.76
N GLN A 148 -26.70 -8.50 19.59
CA GLN A 148 -26.68 -7.49 18.56
C GLN A 148 -27.13 -8.10 17.22
N TRP A 149 -27.48 -7.26 16.26
CA TRP A 149 -27.82 -7.74 14.91
C TRP A 149 -26.69 -8.61 14.33
N GLY A 150 -27.08 -9.79 13.85
CA GLY A 150 -26.13 -10.80 13.34
C GLY A 150 -25.31 -11.53 14.43
N CYS A 151 -25.50 -11.20 15.72
CA CYS A 151 -24.72 -11.71 16.84
C CYS A 151 -25.64 -11.99 18.03
N SER A 152 -26.19 -13.20 18.12
CA SER A 152 -27.15 -13.58 19.16
C SER A 152 -26.50 -14.01 20.47
N SER A 153 -25.24 -14.45 20.45
CA SER A 153 -24.59 -15.01 21.64
C SER A 153 -23.10 -14.65 21.69
N TRP A 154 -22.72 -14.05 22.80
CA TRP A 154 -21.32 -13.74 23.12
C TRP A 154 -20.73 -14.75 24.09
N SER A 155 -19.50 -15.20 23.83
CA SER A 155 -18.72 -16.08 24.71
C SER A 155 -17.44 -15.39 25.14
N LEU A 156 -17.09 -15.47 26.42
CA LEU A 156 -15.78 -15.03 26.91
C LEU A 156 -14.72 -15.97 26.37
N LEU A 157 -13.75 -15.46 25.62
CA LEU A 157 -12.74 -16.29 24.93
C LEU A 157 -11.91 -17.17 25.86
N GLU A 158 -11.54 -16.65 27.02
CA GLU A 158 -10.83 -17.42 28.05
C GLU A 158 -11.63 -18.67 28.45
N GLN A 159 -12.92 -18.50 28.74
CA GLN A 159 -13.81 -19.63 29.11
C GLN A 159 -14.03 -20.55 27.91
N LEU A 160 -14.23 -20.01 26.74
CA LEU A 160 -14.43 -20.83 25.53
C LEU A 160 -13.19 -21.71 25.26
N ARG A 161 -11.98 -21.14 25.31
CA ARG A 161 -10.73 -21.92 25.15
C ARG A 161 -10.57 -23.03 26.18
N ALA A 162 -11.04 -22.82 27.42
CA ALA A 162 -11.00 -23.85 28.46
C ALA A 162 -11.88 -25.09 28.15
N THR A 163 -12.85 -24.96 27.25
CA THR A 163 -13.73 -26.07 26.79
C THR A 163 -13.27 -26.75 25.52
N ILE A 164 -12.24 -26.21 24.86
CA ILE A 164 -11.75 -26.68 23.55
C ILE A 164 -10.56 -27.62 23.76
N SER A 165 -10.61 -28.81 23.14
CA SER A 165 -9.54 -29.80 23.23
C SER A 165 -8.32 -29.45 22.36
N ASP A 166 -8.51 -28.79 21.22
CA ASP A 166 -7.45 -28.39 20.29
C ASP A 166 -7.43 -26.85 20.14
N ILE A 167 -6.77 -26.21 21.10
CA ILE A 167 -6.61 -24.74 21.13
C ILE A 167 -5.84 -24.23 19.89
N PRO A 168 -4.72 -24.86 19.46
CA PRO A 168 -4.02 -24.44 18.25
C PRO A 168 -4.90 -24.45 16.99
N ALA A 169 -5.71 -25.45 16.80
CA ALA A 169 -6.66 -25.51 15.66
C ALA A 169 -7.73 -24.40 15.76
N PHE A 170 -8.21 -24.13 16.96
CA PHE A 170 -9.16 -23.05 17.21
C PHE A 170 -8.54 -21.69 16.89
N ASP A 171 -7.33 -21.38 17.40
CA ASP A 171 -6.65 -20.13 17.11
C ASP A 171 -6.33 -19.95 15.62
N LYS A 172 -5.95 -21.02 14.94
CA LYS A 172 -5.82 -21.04 13.48
C LYS A 172 -7.14 -20.72 12.78
N SER A 173 -8.26 -21.19 13.31
CA SER A 173 -9.59 -20.83 12.77
C SER A 173 -9.92 -19.35 12.96
N LEU A 174 -9.53 -18.74 14.09
CA LEU A 174 -9.65 -17.31 14.31
C LEU A 174 -8.78 -16.50 13.33
N MET A 175 -7.53 -16.92 13.09
CA MET A 175 -6.67 -16.29 12.08
C MET A 175 -7.31 -16.29 10.70
N ARG A 176 -7.95 -17.38 10.29
CA ARG A 176 -8.70 -17.45 9.02
C ARG A 176 -9.86 -16.46 8.97
N ASN A 177 -10.48 -16.16 10.10
CA ASN A 177 -11.55 -15.16 10.18
C ASN A 177 -11.05 -13.70 10.09
N LEU A 178 -9.76 -13.47 10.34
CA LEU A 178 -9.12 -12.15 10.32
C LEU A 178 -8.27 -11.92 9.06
N THR A 179 -8.32 -12.82 8.08
CA THR A 179 -7.61 -12.70 6.80
C THR A 179 -8.49 -13.16 5.64
N LEU A 180 -8.04 -12.85 4.43
CA LEU A 180 -8.56 -13.43 3.20
C LEU A 180 -7.89 -14.77 2.83
N TRP A 181 -6.87 -15.17 3.60
CA TRP A 181 -6.10 -16.37 3.28
C TRP A 181 -6.97 -17.64 3.21
N THR A 182 -6.79 -18.41 2.15
CA THR A 182 -7.43 -19.69 1.91
C THR A 182 -6.49 -20.60 1.13
N GLU A 183 -6.69 -21.90 1.27
CA GLU A 183 -5.94 -22.91 0.51
C GLU A 183 -6.33 -22.91 -0.96
N ASP A 184 -7.62 -22.69 -1.25
CA ASP A 184 -8.15 -22.64 -2.62
C ASP A 184 -8.87 -21.32 -2.90
N PRO A 185 -8.10 -20.29 -3.33
CA PRO A 185 -8.66 -18.96 -3.58
C PRO A 185 -9.61 -18.90 -4.77
N ASP A 186 -9.51 -19.81 -5.73
CA ASP A 186 -10.40 -19.84 -6.90
C ASP A 186 -11.79 -20.37 -6.54
N VAL A 187 -11.84 -21.30 -5.59
CA VAL A 187 -13.11 -21.83 -5.05
C VAL A 187 -13.71 -20.89 -4.02
N ALA A 188 -12.88 -20.37 -3.09
CA ALA A 188 -13.35 -19.48 -2.04
C ALA A 188 -13.83 -18.12 -2.59
N TYR A 189 -13.16 -17.63 -3.63
CA TYR A 189 -13.41 -16.33 -4.24
C TYR A 189 -13.59 -16.46 -5.76
N PRO A 190 -14.75 -16.95 -6.23
CA PRO A 190 -14.98 -17.18 -7.66
C PRO A 190 -15.06 -15.86 -8.47
N ASN A 191 -15.38 -14.74 -7.82
CA ASN A 191 -15.53 -13.43 -8.42
C ASN A 191 -15.17 -12.29 -7.46
N GLN A 192 -15.15 -11.05 -7.97
CA GLN A 192 -14.85 -9.84 -7.17
C GLN A 192 -15.86 -9.63 -6.05
N ASP A 193 -17.15 -9.85 -6.27
CA ASP A 193 -18.19 -9.61 -5.24
C ASP A 193 -17.94 -10.45 -4.00
N THR A 194 -17.62 -11.73 -4.20
CA THR A 194 -17.36 -12.66 -3.09
C THR A 194 -16.11 -12.29 -2.29
N VAL A 195 -15.03 -11.89 -2.96
CA VAL A 195 -13.81 -11.52 -2.24
C VAL A 195 -13.99 -10.18 -1.51
N TRP A 196 -14.67 -9.20 -2.11
CA TRP A 196 -14.95 -7.91 -1.48
C TRP A 196 -15.88 -8.05 -0.26
N GLU A 197 -16.93 -8.86 -0.35
CA GLU A 197 -17.79 -9.14 0.81
C GLU A 197 -16.98 -9.72 1.98
N ARG A 198 -16.09 -10.68 1.70
CA ARG A 198 -15.22 -11.25 2.72
C ARG A 198 -14.20 -10.24 3.25
N PHE A 199 -13.65 -9.40 2.39
CA PHE A 199 -12.71 -8.35 2.73
C PHE A 199 -13.32 -7.38 3.77
N GLU A 200 -14.52 -6.88 3.51
CA GLU A 200 -15.22 -5.99 4.44
C GLU A 200 -15.56 -6.67 5.77
N GLN A 201 -16.00 -7.94 5.75
CA GLN A 201 -16.27 -8.71 6.98
C GLN A 201 -15.01 -8.84 7.86
N THR A 202 -13.84 -8.96 7.23
CA THR A 202 -12.57 -9.05 7.94
C THR A 202 -12.22 -7.75 8.67
N PHE A 203 -12.46 -6.59 8.05
CA PHE A 203 -12.31 -5.30 8.73
C PHE A 203 -13.25 -5.15 9.92
N ILE A 204 -14.50 -5.58 9.81
CA ILE A 204 -15.46 -5.55 10.91
C ILE A 204 -14.95 -6.41 12.09
N ALA A 205 -14.40 -7.59 11.82
CA ALA A 205 -13.86 -8.47 12.84
C ALA A 205 -12.62 -7.85 13.54
N ILE A 206 -11.66 -7.33 12.77
CA ILE A 206 -10.45 -6.67 13.30
C ILE A 206 -10.82 -5.42 14.10
N SER A 207 -11.76 -4.62 13.60
CA SER A 207 -12.23 -3.40 14.26
C SER A 207 -12.70 -3.66 15.69
N GLY A 208 -13.39 -4.76 15.95
CA GLY A 208 -13.82 -5.15 17.31
C GLY A 208 -12.67 -5.33 18.29
N LEU A 209 -11.49 -5.74 17.82
CA LEU A 209 -10.28 -5.87 18.63
C LEU A 209 -9.57 -4.52 18.82
N ILE A 210 -9.30 -3.82 17.72
CA ILE A 210 -8.44 -2.62 17.72
C ILE A 210 -9.14 -1.34 18.20
N SER A 211 -10.46 -1.29 18.23
CA SER A 211 -11.18 -0.15 18.80
C SER A 211 -11.23 -0.13 20.33
N TYR A 212 -10.75 -1.18 21.00
CA TYR A 212 -10.49 -1.13 22.43
C TYR A 212 -9.21 -0.32 22.70
N ALA A 213 -9.31 0.80 23.43
CA ALA A 213 -8.26 1.80 23.54
C ALA A 213 -6.88 1.27 24.01
N PRO A 214 -6.77 0.34 24.99
CA PRO A 214 -5.48 -0.28 25.30
C PRO A 214 -4.89 -1.09 24.15
N VAL A 215 -5.72 -1.85 23.42
CA VAL A 215 -5.28 -2.61 22.25
C VAL A 215 -4.86 -1.67 21.13
N PHE A 216 -5.60 -0.58 20.89
CA PHE A 216 -5.26 0.40 19.84
C PHE A 216 -3.83 0.93 19.97
N LYS A 217 -3.38 1.24 21.18
CA LYS A 217 -2.01 1.70 21.45
C LYS A 217 -0.97 0.64 21.11
N ASP A 218 -1.17 -0.57 21.63
CA ASP A 218 -0.23 -1.65 21.44
C ASP A 218 -0.20 -2.14 20.00
N TYR A 219 -1.36 -2.14 19.35
CA TYR A 219 -1.51 -2.47 17.93
C TYR A 219 -0.73 -1.51 17.03
N LEU A 220 -0.84 -0.21 17.30
CA LEU A 220 -0.07 0.79 16.55
C LEU A 220 1.43 0.58 16.74
N TYR A 221 1.88 0.42 18.00
CA TYR A 221 3.30 0.16 18.28
C TYR A 221 3.80 -1.09 17.56
N GLN A 222 3.04 -2.19 17.63
CA GLN A 222 3.38 -3.45 16.97
C GLN A 222 3.42 -3.31 15.45
N GLY A 223 2.49 -2.56 14.86
CA GLY A 223 2.48 -2.29 13.42
C GLY A 223 3.71 -1.48 13.00
N LEU A 224 4.09 -0.45 13.75
CA LEU A 224 5.32 0.32 13.52
C LEU A 224 6.56 -0.57 13.59
N GLN A 225 6.64 -1.47 14.60
CA GLN A 225 7.76 -2.39 14.75
C GLN A 225 7.88 -3.33 13.54
N GLN A 226 6.79 -3.95 13.11
CA GLN A 226 6.82 -4.88 11.97
C GLN A 226 7.21 -4.19 10.66
N LEU A 227 6.77 -2.96 10.45
CA LEU A 227 7.15 -2.18 9.27
C LEU A 227 8.61 -1.71 9.34
N TYR A 228 9.07 -1.30 10.52
CA TYR A 228 10.47 -0.94 10.74
C TYR A 228 11.42 -2.13 10.53
N ASP A 229 11.02 -3.33 11.00
CA ASP A 229 11.77 -4.58 10.80
C ASP A 229 11.86 -4.95 9.31
N ASP A 230 10.91 -4.51 8.49
CA ASP A 230 10.95 -4.62 7.03
C ASP A 230 11.67 -3.45 6.33
N ASN A 231 12.51 -2.71 7.07
CA ASN A 231 13.34 -1.60 6.59
C ASN A 231 12.55 -0.40 6.03
N ILE A 232 11.43 -0.08 6.66
CA ILE A 232 10.62 1.11 6.36
C ILE A 232 10.96 2.21 7.37
N LEU A 233 11.15 3.44 6.88
CA LEU A 233 11.58 4.59 7.66
C LEU A 233 10.45 5.59 7.97
N TYR A 234 9.37 5.54 7.21
CA TYR A 234 8.28 6.53 7.29
C TYR A 234 6.98 5.95 6.74
N LEU A 235 5.86 6.36 7.32
CA LEU A 235 4.54 5.91 6.92
C LEU A 235 3.56 7.06 6.69
N GLU A 236 2.69 6.89 5.69
CA GLU A 236 1.44 7.66 5.57
C GLU A 236 0.27 6.69 5.69
N LEU A 237 -0.45 6.81 6.81
CA LEU A 237 -1.51 5.89 7.18
C LEU A 237 -2.87 6.42 6.76
N ARG A 238 -3.61 5.62 6.02
CA ARG A 238 -5.03 5.82 5.79
C ARG A 238 -5.82 5.42 7.04
N ALA A 239 -6.41 6.40 7.71
CA ALA A 239 -7.10 6.19 8.99
C ALA A 239 -8.41 6.95 9.08
N GLY A 240 -9.49 6.26 9.43
CA GLY A 240 -10.81 6.86 9.65
C GLY A 240 -10.92 7.67 10.94
N LEU A 241 -9.89 7.68 11.80
CA LEU A 241 -9.90 8.28 13.13
C LEU A 241 -11.14 7.88 13.93
N SER A 242 -11.43 6.59 13.95
CA SER A 242 -12.61 6.05 14.64
C SER A 242 -12.53 6.28 16.14
N MET A 243 -13.71 6.42 16.76
CA MET A 243 -13.80 6.44 18.22
C MET A 243 -13.34 5.09 18.80
N THR A 244 -12.63 5.16 19.91
CA THR A 244 -12.22 3.98 20.68
C THR A 244 -12.97 3.94 22.02
N TYR A 245 -13.03 2.78 22.64
CA TYR A 245 -13.74 2.60 23.91
C TYR A 245 -12.83 2.02 24.99
N MET A 246 -13.20 2.26 26.23
CA MET A 246 -12.58 1.72 27.43
C MET A 246 -13.46 0.60 28.01
N LEU A 247 -12.88 -0.25 28.84
CA LEU A 247 -13.58 -1.38 29.46
C LEU A 247 -14.80 -0.96 30.30
N ASP A 248 -14.77 0.24 30.87
CA ASP A 248 -15.88 0.85 31.62
C ASP A 248 -16.94 1.52 30.72
N GLY A 249 -16.86 1.35 29.41
CA GLY A 249 -17.79 1.89 28.41
C GLY A 249 -17.56 3.35 28.03
N ARG A 250 -16.56 4.04 28.63
CA ARG A 250 -16.22 5.40 28.19
C ARG A 250 -15.69 5.37 26.77
N VAL A 251 -16.17 6.29 25.95
CA VAL A 251 -15.73 6.46 24.55
C VAL A 251 -14.67 7.55 24.48
N ARG A 252 -13.65 7.32 23.66
CA ARG A 252 -12.61 8.28 23.29
C ARG A 252 -12.92 8.81 21.89
N ASP A 253 -12.76 10.10 21.70
CA ASP A 253 -13.06 10.79 20.45
C ASP A 253 -11.93 10.65 19.40
N ARG A 254 -12.18 11.20 18.23
CA ARG A 254 -11.23 11.22 17.09
C ARG A 254 -9.92 11.93 17.43
N GLU A 255 -9.98 13.00 18.22
CA GLU A 255 -8.80 13.75 18.63
C GLU A 255 -7.90 12.94 19.55
N TRP A 256 -8.48 12.16 20.49
CA TRP A 256 -7.74 11.23 21.31
C TRP A 256 -7.02 10.16 20.48
N SER A 257 -7.68 9.64 19.42
CA SER A 257 -7.05 8.69 18.51
C SER A 257 -5.86 9.34 17.78
N LEU A 258 -6.02 10.57 17.31
CA LEU A 258 -4.95 11.33 16.66
C LEU A 258 -3.77 11.60 17.59
N GLN A 259 -4.03 12.02 18.83
CA GLN A 259 -3.00 12.22 19.86
C GLN A 259 -2.29 10.91 20.19
N THR A 260 -3.01 9.78 20.17
CA THR A 260 -2.41 8.47 20.38
C THR A 260 -1.46 8.11 19.25
N TYR A 261 -1.81 8.34 17.99
CA TYR A 261 -0.89 8.18 16.86
C TYR A 261 0.39 9.00 17.06
N LYS A 262 0.26 10.26 17.46
CA LYS A 262 1.40 11.14 17.73
C LYS A 262 2.29 10.59 18.86
N ASN A 263 1.69 10.30 20.02
CA ASN A 263 2.44 9.91 21.21
C ASN A 263 3.18 8.57 21.02
N ILE A 264 2.52 7.58 20.41
CA ILE A 264 3.15 6.28 20.12
C ILE A 264 4.28 6.44 19.11
N THR A 265 4.10 7.29 18.10
CA THR A 265 5.16 7.59 17.13
C THR A 265 6.37 8.27 17.79
N GLU A 266 6.13 9.22 18.68
CA GLU A 266 7.20 9.90 19.42
C GLU A 266 7.96 8.91 20.32
N GLN A 267 7.23 8.03 21.04
CA GLN A 267 7.83 6.96 21.82
C GLN A 267 8.68 6.03 20.93
N PHE A 268 8.13 5.57 19.82
CA PHE A 268 8.83 4.68 18.87
C PHE A 268 10.12 5.32 18.32
N ARG A 269 10.10 6.62 18.03
CA ARG A 269 11.26 7.37 17.55
C ARG A 269 12.36 7.54 18.60
N LEU A 270 12.04 7.54 19.88
CA LEU A 270 13.06 7.54 20.94
C LEU A 270 13.84 6.22 20.96
N GLU A 271 13.18 5.11 20.66
CA GLU A 271 13.77 3.78 20.60
C GLU A 271 14.46 3.51 19.25
N HIS A 272 13.95 4.15 18.17
CA HIS A 272 14.43 4.03 16.79
C HIS A 272 14.73 5.40 16.17
N PRO A 273 15.90 6.02 16.47
CA PRO A 273 16.21 7.40 16.07
C PRO A 273 16.28 7.66 14.56
N ASP A 274 16.45 6.61 13.77
CA ASP A 274 16.45 6.64 12.31
C ASP A 274 15.04 6.53 11.70
N PHE A 275 14.02 6.21 12.50
CA PHE A 275 12.62 6.26 12.07
C PHE A 275 12.13 7.70 11.98
N ILE A 276 11.63 8.09 10.83
CA ILE A 276 11.22 9.49 10.55
C ILE A 276 9.90 9.84 11.23
N GLY A 277 8.93 8.92 11.24
CA GLY A 277 7.62 9.12 11.82
C GLY A 277 6.47 8.65 10.95
N ILE A 278 5.27 9.11 11.28
CA ILE A 278 4.04 8.85 10.51
C ILE A 278 3.32 10.15 10.20
N ARG A 279 2.47 10.12 9.17
CA ARG A 279 1.40 11.10 8.94
C ARG A 279 0.11 10.37 8.61
N ILE A 280 -1.02 11.03 8.86
CA ILE A 280 -2.35 10.47 8.69
C ILE A 280 -3.03 11.11 7.48
N ILE A 281 -3.50 10.26 6.58
CA ILE A 281 -4.46 10.61 5.54
C ILE A 281 -5.82 10.21 6.11
N VAL A 282 -6.65 11.19 6.44
CA VAL A 282 -7.97 10.94 7.01
C VAL A 282 -8.87 10.33 5.95
N THR A 283 -9.51 9.21 6.26
CA THR A 283 -10.33 8.47 5.30
C THR A 283 -11.79 8.42 5.71
N VAL A 284 -12.64 8.33 4.71
CA VAL A 284 -14.08 8.08 4.87
C VAL A 284 -14.58 7.16 3.76
N HIS A 285 -15.50 6.26 4.12
CA HIS A 285 -16.03 5.28 3.18
C HIS A 285 -16.91 5.96 2.13
N ARG A 286 -16.72 5.62 0.85
CA ARG A 286 -17.45 6.21 -0.29
C ARG A 286 -18.95 5.83 -0.34
N GLU A 287 -19.41 4.93 0.52
CA GLU A 287 -20.82 4.62 0.71
C GLU A 287 -21.57 5.67 1.55
N LEU A 288 -20.85 6.51 2.29
CA LEU A 288 -21.47 7.53 3.13
C LEU A 288 -22.23 8.57 2.29
N SER A 289 -23.13 9.31 2.96
CA SER A 289 -23.86 10.40 2.32
C SER A 289 -22.95 11.61 2.06
N LEU A 290 -23.33 12.44 1.08
CA LEU A 290 -22.62 13.68 0.77
C LEU A 290 -22.44 14.57 2.02
N SER A 291 -23.45 14.66 2.88
CA SER A 291 -23.39 15.44 4.12
C SER A 291 -22.40 14.90 5.12
N GLN A 292 -22.29 13.58 5.27
CA GLN A 292 -21.32 12.95 6.15
C GLN A 292 -19.88 13.16 5.66
N VAL A 293 -19.65 13.03 4.35
CA VAL A 293 -18.33 13.30 3.74
C VAL A 293 -17.96 14.77 3.92
N LYS A 294 -18.92 15.71 3.67
CA LYS A 294 -18.72 17.13 3.87
C LYS A 294 -18.36 17.48 5.32
N GLN A 295 -19.04 16.86 6.28
CA GLN A 295 -18.72 17.04 7.70
C GLN A 295 -17.33 16.50 8.04
N THR A 296 -16.97 15.31 7.55
CA THR A 296 -15.63 14.74 7.81
C THR A 296 -14.50 15.61 7.21
N ILE A 297 -14.71 16.19 6.04
CA ILE A 297 -13.74 17.14 5.46
C ILE A 297 -13.60 18.38 6.35
N SER A 298 -14.70 18.94 6.82
CA SER A 298 -14.68 20.10 7.72
C SER A 298 -13.95 19.78 9.03
N ASP A 299 -14.25 18.65 9.65
CA ASP A 299 -13.55 18.16 10.85
C ASP A 299 -12.05 17.95 10.59
N THR A 300 -11.70 17.40 9.42
CA THR A 300 -10.30 17.18 9.02
C THR A 300 -9.55 18.50 8.89
N ILE A 301 -10.16 19.53 8.31
CA ILE A 301 -9.57 20.87 8.21
C ILE A 301 -9.28 21.44 9.61
N GLU A 302 -10.23 21.30 10.54
CA GLU A 302 -10.04 21.78 11.91
C GLU A 302 -8.95 20.99 12.66
N LEU A 303 -8.88 19.67 12.47
CA LEU A 303 -7.80 18.84 13.02
C LEU A 303 -6.45 19.20 12.39
N GLN A 304 -6.39 19.44 11.09
CA GLN A 304 -5.15 19.83 10.42
C GLN A 304 -4.61 21.19 10.91
N LYS A 305 -5.46 22.16 11.20
CA LYS A 305 -5.04 23.44 11.79
C LYS A 305 -4.38 23.26 13.15
N ARG A 306 -4.87 22.32 13.96
CA ARG A 306 -4.33 22.02 15.30
C ARG A 306 -3.14 21.08 15.28
N TYR A 307 -3.06 20.18 14.31
CA TYR A 307 -2.06 19.12 14.18
C TYR A 307 -1.48 19.04 12.75
N PRO A 308 -0.88 20.13 12.24
CA PRO A 308 -0.42 20.19 10.85
C PRO A 308 0.73 19.23 10.55
N GLU A 309 1.47 18.81 11.57
CA GLU A 309 2.58 17.87 11.44
C GLU A 309 2.11 16.43 11.25
N ILE A 310 0.90 16.10 11.72
CA ILE A 310 0.36 14.73 11.69
C ILE A 310 -0.64 14.52 10.54
N ILE A 311 -1.54 15.48 10.27
CA ILE A 311 -2.53 15.34 9.19
C ILE A 311 -1.87 15.67 7.85
N ALA A 312 -1.80 14.65 6.97
CA ALA A 312 -1.29 14.80 5.61
C ALA A 312 -2.38 15.28 4.63
N GLY A 313 -3.60 14.75 4.76
CA GLY A 313 -4.68 15.06 3.85
C GLY A 313 -5.90 14.15 4.03
N PHE A 314 -6.63 13.95 2.95
CA PHE A 314 -7.91 13.25 2.93
C PHE A 314 -8.02 12.28 1.74
N ASP A 315 -8.82 11.21 1.92
CA ASP A 315 -9.10 10.19 0.90
C ASP A 315 -10.51 9.61 1.04
N LEU A 316 -11.03 9.06 -0.04
CA LEU A 316 -12.26 8.28 -0.13
C LEU A 316 -11.91 6.80 -0.30
N VAL A 317 -12.35 5.95 0.63
CA VAL A 317 -12.02 4.52 0.63
C VAL A 317 -13.24 3.62 0.40
N GLY A 318 -13.02 2.33 0.24
CA GLY A 318 -14.03 1.31 -0.04
C GLY A 318 -14.12 0.98 -1.51
N ARG A 319 -14.85 -0.10 -1.84
CA ARG A 319 -14.94 -0.63 -3.20
C ARG A 319 -15.38 0.43 -4.20
N GLU A 320 -14.57 0.62 -5.24
CA GLU A 320 -14.82 1.67 -6.24
C GLU A 320 -15.99 1.30 -7.16
N ASP A 321 -16.05 0.04 -7.62
CA ASP A 321 -17.03 -0.45 -8.61
C ASP A 321 -18.49 -0.25 -8.21
N THR A 322 -18.81 -0.46 -6.95
CA THR A 322 -20.18 -0.35 -6.41
C THR A 322 -20.39 0.93 -5.61
N GLY A 323 -19.31 1.64 -5.27
CA GLY A 323 -19.33 2.86 -4.49
C GLY A 323 -19.64 4.10 -5.32
N LYS A 324 -19.75 5.22 -4.64
CA LYS A 324 -19.96 6.52 -5.29
C LYS A 324 -18.66 7.05 -5.87
N SER A 325 -18.73 7.64 -7.07
CA SER A 325 -17.57 8.23 -7.75
C SER A 325 -17.03 9.47 -7.03
N ILE A 326 -15.81 9.87 -7.33
CA ILE A 326 -15.23 11.13 -6.83
C ILE A 326 -16.10 12.32 -7.26
N TRP A 327 -16.61 12.30 -8.50
CA TRP A 327 -17.49 13.36 -9.00
C TRP A 327 -18.80 13.49 -8.25
N TYR A 328 -19.37 12.39 -7.73
CA TYR A 328 -20.52 12.44 -6.86
C TYR A 328 -20.29 13.34 -5.64
N PHE A 329 -19.08 13.32 -5.07
CA PHE A 329 -18.69 14.09 -3.90
C PHE A 329 -18.15 15.48 -4.20
N ARG A 330 -18.21 15.99 -5.45
CA ARG A 330 -17.59 17.25 -5.86
C ARG A 330 -17.94 18.45 -4.97
N GLU A 331 -19.18 18.53 -4.45
CA GLU A 331 -19.59 19.60 -3.54
C GLU A 331 -18.90 19.50 -2.18
N ALA A 332 -18.76 18.30 -1.63
CA ALA A 332 -18.00 18.09 -0.40
C ALA A 332 -16.51 18.36 -0.58
N LEU A 333 -15.95 17.89 -1.71
CA LEU A 333 -14.54 18.06 -2.05
C LEU A 333 -14.18 19.52 -2.40
N SER A 334 -15.15 20.40 -2.63
CA SER A 334 -14.94 21.84 -2.85
C SER A 334 -14.80 22.65 -1.56
N VAL A 335 -15.20 22.07 -0.42
CA VAL A 335 -15.17 22.76 0.90
C VAL A 335 -13.82 23.37 1.25
N PRO A 336 -12.66 22.70 1.07
CA PRO A 336 -11.39 23.32 1.39
C PRO A 336 -11.16 24.63 0.60
N THR A 337 -11.53 24.65 -0.68
CA THR A 337 -11.42 25.86 -1.51
C THR A 337 -12.35 26.97 -1.02
N GLU A 338 -13.59 26.65 -0.66
CA GLU A 338 -14.59 27.59 -0.14
C GLU A 338 -14.11 28.28 1.14
N VAL A 339 -13.48 27.52 2.05
CA VAL A 339 -12.96 28.03 3.34
C VAL A 339 -11.49 28.44 3.27
N LYS A 340 -10.88 28.44 2.08
CA LYS A 340 -9.45 28.76 1.85
C LYS A 340 -8.50 27.93 2.71
N ALA A 341 -8.82 26.66 2.93
CA ALA A 341 -7.95 25.69 3.59
C ALA A 341 -7.10 24.94 2.56
N ASN A 342 -5.87 24.59 2.96
CA ASN A 342 -4.96 23.78 2.15
C ASN A 342 -5.03 22.33 2.60
N LEU A 343 -6.05 21.59 2.17
CA LEU A 343 -6.20 20.16 2.40
C LEU A 343 -5.78 19.39 1.14
N SER A 344 -4.74 18.58 1.25
CA SER A 344 -4.28 17.72 0.15
C SER A 344 -5.16 16.49 0.02
N TYR A 345 -5.36 16.03 -1.23
CA TYR A 345 -6.07 14.79 -1.54
C TYR A 345 -5.09 13.69 -1.97
N PHE A 346 -5.43 12.44 -1.61
CA PHE A 346 -4.68 11.22 -1.93
C PHE A 346 -5.64 10.12 -2.35
N PHE A 347 -6.44 10.37 -3.39
CA PHE A 347 -7.60 9.54 -3.72
C PHE A 347 -7.23 8.14 -4.20
N HIS A 348 -7.95 7.12 -3.68
CA HIS A 348 -8.18 5.89 -4.41
C HIS A 348 -8.92 6.24 -5.70
N ALA A 349 -8.32 5.92 -6.83
CA ALA A 349 -8.92 6.19 -8.14
C ALA A 349 -8.44 5.18 -9.18
N GLY A 350 -9.39 4.61 -9.89
CA GLY A 350 -9.13 3.60 -10.92
C GLY A 350 -8.75 2.24 -10.34
N GLU A 351 -9.18 1.89 -9.14
CA GLU A 351 -9.11 0.51 -8.63
C GLU A 351 -10.31 -0.29 -9.18
N THR A 352 -10.35 -0.40 -10.50
CA THR A 352 -11.43 -1.03 -11.24
C THR A 352 -10.96 -1.56 -12.59
N ASP A 353 -11.65 -2.58 -13.10
CA ASP A 353 -11.56 -3.09 -14.46
C ASP A 353 -12.85 -2.82 -15.27
N LEU A 354 -13.77 -2.01 -14.74
CA LEU A 354 -15.03 -1.62 -15.38
C LEU A 354 -14.85 -0.43 -16.33
N ASP A 355 -14.14 -0.65 -17.43
CA ASP A 355 -13.82 0.35 -18.43
C ASP A 355 -15.06 1.12 -18.94
N GLY A 356 -14.92 2.46 -19.05
CA GLY A 356 -15.94 3.37 -19.55
C GLY A 356 -17.06 3.75 -18.56
N THR A 357 -17.03 3.25 -17.32
CA THR A 357 -18.00 3.61 -16.26
C THR A 357 -17.65 4.94 -15.59
N ASP A 358 -18.55 5.44 -14.72
CA ASP A 358 -18.27 6.65 -13.94
C ASP A 358 -17.13 6.46 -12.93
N VAL A 359 -16.97 5.25 -12.38
CA VAL A 359 -15.87 4.95 -11.45
C VAL A 359 -14.53 4.80 -12.17
N ASP A 360 -14.51 4.30 -13.38
CA ASP A 360 -13.34 4.26 -14.23
C ASP A 360 -12.78 5.67 -14.49
N ARG A 361 -13.66 6.68 -14.63
CA ARG A 361 -13.29 8.08 -14.79
C ARG A 361 -12.74 8.74 -13.54
N ASN A 362 -12.77 8.08 -12.37
CA ASN A 362 -12.21 8.63 -11.14
C ASN A 362 -10.74 9.02 -11.27
N VAL A 363 -9.96 8.39 -12.16
CA VAL A 363 -8.56 8.79 -12.44
C VAL A 363 -8.46 10.21 -13.02
N LEU A 364 -9.43 10.62 -13.84
CA LEU A 364 -9.52 11.98 -14.36
C LEU A 364 -10.00 12.96 -13.29
N ASP A 365 -11.01 12.56 -12.52
CA ASP A 365 -11.59 13.39 -11.45
C ASP A 365 -10.58 13.63 -10.34
N ALA A 366 -9.80 12.62 -9.94
CA ALA A 366 -8.72 12.76 -8.98
C ALA A 366 -7.71 13.82 -9.42
N LEU A 367 -7.30 13.81 -10.70
CA LEU A 367 -6.40 14.83 -11.27
C LEU A 367 -7.07 16.20 -11.37
N LEU A 368 -8.37 16.27 -11.62
CA LEU A 368 -9.15 17.52 -11.64
C LEU A 368 -9.19 18.17 -10.25
N PHE A 369 -9.31 17.37 -9.18
CA PHE A 369 -9.26 17.81 -7.78
C PHE A 369 -7.82 17.97 -7.26
N ASN A 370 -6.80 17.94 -8.14
CA ASN A 370 -5.39 18.10 -7.78
C ASN A 370 -4.91 17.10 -6.72
N THR A 371 -5.29 15.83 -6.87
CA THR A 371 -4.75 14.78 -6.00
C THR A 371 -3.22 14.80 -6.01
N THR A 372 -2.63 14.62 -4.84
CA THR A 372 -1.17 14.59 -4.68
C THR A 372 -0.56 13.29 -5.21
N ARG A 373 -1.27 12.18 -5.02
CA ARG A 373 -0.97 10.84 -5.54
C ARG A 373 -2.29 10.16 -5.90
N ILE A 374 -2.23 9.14 -6.73
CA ILE A 374 -3.37 8.30 -7.12
C ILE A 374 -3.21 6.94 -6.47
N GLY A 375 -4.12 6.58 -5.56
CA GLY A 375 -4.19 5.25 -4.97
C GLY A 375 -4.55 4.21 -6.04
N HIS A 376 -3.79 3.13 -6.11
CA HIS A 376 -3.82 2.07 -7.12
C HIS A 376 -3.57 2.58 -8.54
N GLY A 377 -4.50 3.36 -9.11
CA GLY A 377 -4.40 3.84 -10.50
C GLY A 377 -4.37 2.69 -11.52
N PHE A 378 -4.99 1.55 -11.21
CA PHE A 378 -4.98 0.35 -12.05
C PHE A 378 -5.52 0.66 -13.47
N ALA A 379 -6.61 1.42 -13.56
CA ALA A 379 -7.22 1.82 -14.82
C ALA A 379 -6.42 2.89 -15.61
N LEU A 380 -5.42 3.55 -15.00
CA LEU A 380 -4.75 4.70 -15.63
C LEU A 380 -4.13 4.38 -16.99
N ALA A 381 -3.66 3.15 -17.21
CA ALA A 381 -3.06 2.73 -18.47
C ALA A 381 -4.03 2.87 -19.67
N HIS A 382 -5.34 2.78 -19.43
CA HIS A 382 -6.40 2.92 -20.44
C HIS A 382 -6.83 4.38 -20.67
N HIS A 383 -6.35 5.34 -19.87
CA HIS A 383 -6.70 6.75 -19.94
C HIS A 383 -5.52 7.61 -20.43
N PRO A 384 -5.30 7.75 -21.75
CA PRO A 384 -4.12 8.42 -22.29
C PRO A 384 -3.98 9.87 -21.80
N LEU A 385 -5.08 10.62 -21.69
CA LEU A 385 -5.06 11.99 -21.16
C LEU A 385 -4.69 12.03 -19.69
N ALA A 386 -5.30 11.18 -18.86
CA ALA A 386 -5.00 11.12 -17.43
C ALA A 386 -3.55 10.68 -17.19
N LYS A 387 -3.05 9.71 -17.96
CA LYS A 387 -1.65 9.25 -17.93
C LYS A 387 -0.68 10.38 -18.26
N GLU A 388 -0.95 11.15 -19.33
CA GLU A 388 -0.12 12.30 -19.69
C GLU A 388 -0.14 13.39 -18.60
N LEU A 389 -1.32 13.75 -18.11
CA LEU A 389 -1.48 14.77 -17.05
C LEU A 389 -0.79 14.36 -15.75
N SER A 390 -0.96 13.10 -15.32
CA SER A 390 -0.31 12.53 -14.14
C SER A 390 1.21 12.65 -14.26
N ARG A 391 1.79 12.20 -15.38
CA ARG A 391 3.22 12.30 -15.67
C ARG A 391 3.70 13.76 -15.69
N LYS A 392 3.02 14.63 -16.43
CA LYS A 392 3.39 16.06 -16.61
C LYS A 392 3.35 16.82 -15.29
N ARG A 393 2.41 16.51 -14.39
CA ARG A 393 2.26 17.14 -13.07
C ARG A 393 3.11 16.46 -11.99
N GLY A 394 3.75 15.32 -12.30
CA GLY A 394 4.50 14.54 -11.32
C GLY A 394 3.63 13.91 -10.23
N VAL A 395 2.39 13.52 -10.57
CA VAL A 395 1.46 12.83 -9.67
C VAL A 395 1.72 11.32 -9.80
N PRO A 396 2.30 10.66 -8.79
CA PRO A 396 2.63 9.24 -8.88
C PRO A 396 1.45 8.35 -8.57
N LEU A 397 1.56 7.09 -9.03
CA LEU A 397 0.68 6.00 -8.62
C LEU A 397 1.21 5.33 -7.34
N GLU A 398 0.30 4.92 -6.48
CA GLU A 398 0.56 4.03 -5.35
C GLU A 398 0.16 2.60 -5.76
N VAL A 399 1.12 1.88 -6.34
CA VAL A 399 0.87 0.53 -6.89
C VAL A 399 0.87 -0.49 -5.76
N CYS A 400 -0.21 -1.27 -5.65
CA CYS A 400 -0.43 -2.29 -4.64
C CYS A 400 -0.62 -3.67 -5.30
N PRO A 401 0.46 -4.34 -5.73
CA PRO A 401 0.38 -5.53 -6.58
C PRO A 401 -0.44 -6.67 -5.98
N ILE A 402 -0.20 -6.99 -4.71
CA ILE A 402 -0.87 -8.09 -4.02
C ILE A 402 -2.36 -7.81 -3.85
N SER A 403 -2.71 -6.60 -3.45
CA SER A 403 -4.12 -6.18 -3.33
C SER A 403 -4.85 -6.33 -4.66
N ASN A 404 -4.28 -5.80 -5.75
CA ASN A 404 -4.90 -5.87 -7.07
C ASN A 404 -5.10 -7.31 -7.55
N GLN A 405 -4.22 -8.23 -7.18
CA GLN A 405 -4.39 -9.65 -7.51
C GLN A 405 -5.41 -10.34 -6.58
N VAL A 406 -5.30 -10.16 -5.28
CA VAL A 406 -6.19 -10.82 -4.30
C VAL A 406 -7.64 -10.35 -4.47
N LEU A 407 -7.85 -9.06 -4.75
CA LEU A 407 -9.17 -8.47 -5.04
C LEU A 407 -9.61 -8.67 -6.51
N LYS A 408 -8.87 -9.50 -7.27
CA LYS A 408 -9.24 -10.02 -8.59
C LYS A 408 -9.32 -9.00 -9.74
N LEU A 409 -8.55 -7.93 -9.67
CA LEU A 409 -8.35 -7.05 -10.83
C LEU A 409 -7.39 -7.68 -11.86
N VAL A 410 -6.45 -8.50 -11.41
CA VAL A 410 -5.49 -9.22 -12.25
C VAL A 410 -5.21 -10.59 -11.67
N SER A 411 -5.07 -11.62 -12.51
CA SER A 411 -4.74 -12.97 -12.06
C SER A 411 -3.24 -13.28 -12.14
N ASP A 412 -2.57 -12.83 -13.19
CA ASP A 412 -1.13 -12.98 -13.43
C ASP A 412 -0.48 -11.60 -13.40
N LEU A 413 0.43 -11.37 -12.46
CA LEU A 413 1.04 -10.05 -12.24
C LEU A 413 1.92 -9.58 -13.41
N ARG A 414 2.30 -10.46 -14.33
CA ARG A 414 2.92 -10.06 -15.59
C ARG A 414 1.98 -9.23 -16.49
N ASN A 415 0.67 -9.38 -16.30
CA ASN A 415 -0.38 -8.66 -17.03
C ASN A 415 -0.88 -7.41 -16.28
N HIS A 416 -0.28 -7.08 -15.13
CA HIS A 416 -0.66 -5.88 -14.39
C HIS A 416 -0.36 -4.62 -15.22
N PRO A 417 -1.31 -3.66 -15.34
CA PRO A 417 -1.11 -2.46 -16.16
C PRO A 417 0.09 -1.60 -15.73
N ALA A 418 0.54 -1.71 -14.48
CA ALA A 418 1.77 -1.07 -14.02
C ALA A 418 3.02 -1.54 -14.80
N ALA A 419 3.00 -2.68 -15.49
CA ALA A 419 4.12 -3.13 -16.35
C ALA A 419 4.37 -2.13 -17.50
N VAL A 420 3.31 -1.67 -18.15
CA VAL A 420 3.40 -0.65 -19.20
C VAL A 420 3.88 0.68 -18.62
N LEU A 421 3.30 1.09 -17.49
CA LEU A 421 3.64 2.36 -16.85
C LEU A 421 5.09 2.36 -16.32
N MET A 422 5.57 1.23 -15.82
CA MET A 422 6.97 1.05 -15.37
C MET A 422 7.93 1.14 -16.56
N SER A 423 7.62 0.51 -17.69
CA SER A 423 8.44 0.58 -18.91
C SER A 423 8.52 1.97 -19.51
N GLU A 424 7.49 2.80 -19.32
CA GLU A 424 7.44 4.19 -19.77
C GLU A 424 8.04 5.19 -18.77
N GLY A 425 8.58 4.75 -17.63
CA GLY A 425 9.13 5.62 -16.58
C GLY A 425 8.06 6.49 -15.90
N HIS A 426 6.82 6.00 -15.80
CA HIS A 426 5.76 6.73 -15.12
C HIS A 426 6.07 6.83 -13.61
N PRO A 427 5.86 7.99 -12.96
CA PRO A 427 6.11 8.12 -11.53
C PRO A 427 5.21 7.18 -10.73
N MET A 428 5.83 6.37 -9.86
CA MET A 428 5.13 5.40 -9.04
C MET A 428 5.87 5.08 -7.74
N VAL A 429 5.14 4.57 -6.78
CA VAL A 429 5.63 3.98 -5.54
C VAL A 429 4.99 2.60 -5.36
N VAL A 430 5.70 1.68 -4.68
CA VAL A 430 5.17 0.37 -4.29
C VAL A 430 4.58 0.49 -2.89
N SER A 431 3.41 -0.06 -2.69
CA SER A 431 2.69 -0.05 -1.44
C SER A 431 2.00 -1.39 -1.16
N SER A 432 1.53 -1.60 0.07
CA SER A 432 1.00 -2.89 0.52
C SER A 432 -0.50 -2.90 0.79
N ASP A 433 -1.14 -1.72 0.83
CA ASP A 433 -2.57 -1.56 1.08
C ASP A 433 -3.02 -2.16 2.42
N ASP A 434 -3.39 -3.43 2.47
CA ASP A 434 -3.89 -4.13 3.64
C ASP A 434 -3.09 -5.40 3.95
N PRO A 435 -1.79 -5.28 4.30
CA PRO A 435 -0.90 -6.44 4.42
C PRO A 435 -1.41 -7.49 5.41
N THR A 436 -1.99 -7.10 6.54
CA THR A 436 -2.56 -8.03 7.53
C THR A 436 -3.60 -8.95 6.92
N LEU A 437 -4.50 -8.41 6.07
CA LEU A 437 -5.59 -9.16 5.47
C LEU A 437 -5.08 -10.14 4.41
N PHE A 438 -3.97 -9.81 3.75
CA PHE A 438 -3.30 -10.67 2.76
C PHE A 438 -2.30 -11.64 3.41
N GLY A 439 -2.16 -11.59 4.74
CA GLY A 439 -1.25 -12.44 5.49
C GLY A 439 0.22 -12.08 5.30
N THR A 440 0.53 -10.79 5.09
CA THR A 440 1.89 -10.26 5.00
C THR A 440 2.15 -9.22 6.08
N THR A 441 3.39 -8.72 6.11
CA THR A 441 3.82 -7.58 6.91
C THR A 441 4.79 -6.76 6.08
N GLY A 442 4.66 -5.44 6.08
CA GLY A 442 5.57 -4.56 5.34
C GLY A 442 5.36 -4.56 3.82
N LEU A 443 6.46 -4.36 3.08
CA LEU A 443 6.50 -4.17 1.62
C LEU A 443 7.32 -5.23 0.86
N SER A 444 8.01 -6.13 1.55
CA SER A 444 8.93 -7.05 0.88
C SER A 444 8.27 -7.90 -0.19
N TYR A 445 7.03 -8.38 0.06
CA TYR A 445 6.29 -9.17 -0.91
C TYR A 445 5.82 -8.34 -2.11
N ASP A 446 5.34 -7.12 -1.88
CA ASP A 446 4.93 -6.23 -2.96
C ASP A 446 6.12 -5.79 -3.81
N PHE A 447 7.28 -5.55 -3.20
CA PHE A 447 8.52 -5.31 -3.96
C PHE A 447 8.95 -6.53 -4.77
N TYR A 448 8.78 -7.75 -4.25
CA TYR A 448 9.06 -8.96 -5.02
C TYR A 448 8.16 -9.05 -6.24
N GLU A 449 6.86 -8.88 -6.06
CA GLU A 449 5.88 -8.94 -7.15
C GLU A 449 6.10 -7.81 -8.17
N ALA A 450 6.43 -6.61 -7.71
CA ALA A 450 6.78 -5.50 -8.60
C ALA A 450 8.07 -5.76 -9.39
N PHE A 451 9.11 -6.33 -8.74
CA PHE A 451 10.44 -6.52 -9.33
C PHE A 451 10.52 -7.76 -10.23
N VAL A 452 9.88 -8.86 -9.84
CA VAL A 452 9.94 -10.14 -10.56
C VAL A 452 8.77 -10.31 -11.51
N GLY A 453 7.55 -9.96 -11.06
CA GLY A 453 6.32 -10.13 -11.83
C GLY A 453 6.10 -8.99 -12.82
N ILE A 454 5.91 -7.78 -12.32
CA ILE A 454 5.55 -6.61 -13.14
C ILE A 454 6.73 -6.15 -13.98
N GLY A 455 7.92 -5.99 -13.38
CA GLY A 455 9.11 -5.48 -14.06
C GLY A 455 9.90 -6.53 -14.83
N GLY A 456 9.70 -7.82 -14.52
CA GLY A 456 10.38 -8.91 -15.20
C GLY A 456 11.91 -8.76 -15.23
N LEU A 457 12.55 -9.19 -16.31
CA LEU A 457 14.02 -9.04 -16.48
C LEU A 457 14.45 -7.60 -16.80
N SER A 458 13.52 -6.73 -17.20
CA SER A 458 13.84 -5.33 -17.46
C SER A 458 14.09 -4.54 -16.18
N ALA A 459 13.38 -4.85 -15.09
CA ALA A 459 13.63 -4.25 -13.79
C ALA A 459 15.00 -4.68 -13.25
N ASN A 460 15.78 -3.72 -12.74
CA ASN A 460 17.14 -3.91 -12.25
C ASN A 460 17.34 -3.23 -10.88
N VAL A 461 18.56 -3.22 -10.34
CA VAL A 461 18.87 -2.53 -9.07
C VAL A 461 18.55 -1.03 -9.15
N GLY A 462 18.70 -0.40 -10.31
CA GLY A 462 18.29 1.00 -10.54
C GLY A 462 16.78 1.18 -10.37
N THR A 463 15.96 0.23 -10.84
CA THR A 463 14.52 0.22 -10.62
C THR A 463 14.17 0.15 -9.13
N LEU A 464 14.78 -0.77 -8.39
CA LEU A 464 14.58 -0.90 -6.93
C LEU A 464 14.97 0.38 -6.19
N LYS A 465 16.13 0.95 -6.55
CA LYS A 465 16.66 2.20 -5.97
C LYS A 465 15.72 3.37 -6.22
N GLU A 466 15.20 3.51 -7.44
CA GLU A 466 14.28 4.59 -7.77
C GLU A 466 12.93 4.42 -7.09
N LEU A 467 12.34 3.23 -7.08
CA LEU A 467 11.09 2.96 -6.38
C LEU A 467 11.18 3.29 -4.88
N ALA A 468 12.27 2.88 -4.23
CA ALA A 468 12.51 3.20 -2.83
C ALA A 468 12.67 4.72 -2.59
N LEU A 469 13.45 5.42 -3.42
CA LEU A 469 13.62 6.87 -3.34
C LEU A 469 12.33 7.64 -3.67
N ASN A 470 11.53 7.14 -4.60
CA ASN A 470 10.23 7.71 -4.94
C ASN A 470 9.28 7.73 -3.74
N SER A 471 9.32 6.72 -2.89
CA SER A 471 8.50 6.70 -1.67
C SER A 471 8.81 7.88 -0.73
N ILE A 472 10.09 8.33 -0.67
CA ILE A 472 10.49 9.52 0.08
C ILE A 472 10.15 10.79 -0.71
N ARG A 473 10.48 10.81 -2.01
CA ARG A 473 10.26 11.96 -2.91
C ARG A 473 8.79 12.38 -2.95
N TYR A 474 7.88 11.43 -3.10
CA TYR A 474 6.46 11.67 -3.25
C TYR A 474 5.66 11.64 -1.94
N SER A 475 6.34 11.52 -0.80
CA SER A 475 5.71 11.64 0.52
C SER A 475 5.22 13.06 0.78
N SER A 476 4.35 13.22 1.76
CA SER A 476 3.85 14.53 2.24
C SER A 476 4.82 15.25 3.20
N LEU A 477 6.02 14.72 3.40
CA LEU A 477 7.06 15.32 4.22
C LEU A 477 7.52 16.67 3.66
N SER A 478 7.94 17.57 4.52
CA SER A 478 8.59 18.81 4.11
C SER A 478 9.94 18.56 3.42
N ALA A 479 10.40 19.46 2.58
CA ALA A 479 11.67 19.33 1.88
C ALA A 479 12.85 19.02 2.81
N ALA A 480 12.92 19.68 3.96
CA ALA A 480 13.97 19.46 4.96
C ALA A 480 13.92 18.02 5.52
N VAL A 481 12.73 17.51 5.83
CA VAL A 481 12.56 16.15 6.35
C VAL A 481 12.82 15.11 5.26
N LYS A 482 12.42 15.36 4.00
CA LYS A 482 12.77 14.51 2.85
C LYS A 482 14.28 14.37 2.68
N ASN A 483 15.01 15.48 2.79
CA ASN A 483 16.48 15.47 2.71
C ASN A 483 17.10 14.62 3.84
N LYS A 484 16.59 14.75 5.07
CA LYS A 484 17.02 13.92 6.21
C LYS A 484 16.71 12.45 5.96
N ALA A 485 15.49 12.13 5.54
CA ALA A 485 15.06 10.75 5.24
C ALA A 485 15.90 10.13 4.14
N THR A 486 16.20 10.88 3.07
CA THR A 486 17.06 10.44 1.98
C THR A 486 18.49 10.16 2.45
N ALA A 487 19.04 11.00 3.32
CA ALA A 487 20.39 10.79 3.88
C ALA A 487 20.46 9.49 4.73
N ILE A 488 19.46 9.26 5.60
CA ILE A 488 19.35 8.03 6.39
C ILE A 488 19.17 6.82 5.46
N TRP A 489 18.26 6.91 4.50
CA TRP A 489 18.03 5.86 3.53
C TRP A 489 19.31 5.50 2.76
N LYS A 490 20.07 6.52 2.32
CA LYS A 490 21.32 6.31 1.58
C LYS A 490 22.36 5.54 2.41
N GLN A 491 22.52 5.87 3.68
CA GLN A 491 23.44 5.14 4.56
C GLN A 491 23.03 3.66 4.69
N LYS A 492 21.73 3.38 4.83
CA LYS A 492 21.23 2.01 4.87
C LYS A 492 21.39 1.30 3.53
N TRP A 493 21.16 2.00 2.42
CA TRP A 493 21.37 1.47 1.06
C TRP A 493 22.83 1.12 0.81
N ASP A 494 23.76 2.01 1.13
CA ASP A 494 25.18 1.75 0.95
C ASP A 494 25.63 0.51 1.77
N LYS A 495 25.14 0.36 3.00
CA LYS A 495 25.36 -0.82 3.82
C LYS A 495 24.76 -2.09 3.19
N PHE A 496 23.51 -2.02 2.75
CA PHE A 496 22.82 -3.13 2.07
C PHE A 496 23.59 -3.60 0.83
N ILE A 497 24.10 -2.68 0.01
CA ILE A 497 24.90 -2.98 -1.17
C ILE A 497 26.20 -3.69 -0.79
N LEU A 498 26.91 -3.21 0.22
CA LEU A 498 28.16 -3.83 0.69
C LEU A 498 27.94 -5.26 1.22
N GLU A 499 26.84 -5.54 1.85
CA GLU A 499 26.51 -6.85 2.43
C GLU A 499 26.00 -7.88 1.40
N ASN A 500 25.59 -7.44 0.20
CA ASN A 500 24.92 -8.30 -0.78
C ASN A 500 25.56 -8.25 -2.20
N SER A 501 26.66 -7.49 -2.41
CA SER A 501 27.33 -7.34 -3.71
C SER A 501 28.58 -8.23 -3.87
#